data_e3ba4613137d804b8760e7399106734c
#
_entry.id   e3ba4613137d804b8760e7399106734c
#
_cell.length_a   1.000
_cell.length_b   1.000
_cell.length_c   1.000
_cell.angle_alpha   90.00
_cell.angle_beta   90.00
_cell.angle_gamma   90.00
#
_symmetry.space_group_name_H-M   'P 1'
#
loop_
_entity.id
_entity.type
_entity.pdbx_description
1 polymer ?
#
loop_
_entity_poly.entity_id
_entity_poly.type
_entity_poly.pdbx_seq_one_letter_code
_entity_poly.pdbx_strand_id
1 'polypeptide(L)'
;GYDVMIAQRICDANGWELEVVSTAWDSLIPALQSGTIDVAIAGQSMTADRMAQVDMAGPYYYADIVCLTTAGSAYAAAQGIADLAGGRCTAQSGTIWYDTCLPQIPDAQIQTAAETAPAMVMQLQTGAVDFVCTDLPTATAAAANDSDLIVLNFAGTDGDFQFASEEERAENVNIGMSVAKGSTELLDAINAVLDGMTADDFNTLMDQAIAVQPEV
;
A
#
# COMPACT_ATOMS: atom_id res chain seq x y z
N GLY A 1 0.13 4.88 -13.37
CA GLY A 1 -0.57 4.62 -12.10
C GLY A 1 -0.64 5.86 -11.22
N TYR A 2 -1.30 5.75 -10.08
CA TYR A 2 -1.58 6.85 -9.15
C TYR A 2 -0.31 7.60 -8.70
N ASP A 3 0.73 6.87 -8.28
CA ASP A 3 2.00 7.48 -7.84
C ASP A 3 2.65 8.36 -8.90
N VAL A 4 2.59 7.94 -10.17
CA VAL A 4 3.12 8.74 -11.30
C VAL A 4 2.26 10.00 -11.53
N MET A 5 0.93 9.90 -11.40
CA MET A 5 0.04 11.05 -11.57
C MET A 5 0.25 12.11 -10.49
N ILE A 6 0.42 11.68 -9.23
CA ILE A 6 0.68 12.63 -8.14
C ILE A 6 2.09 13.22 -8.23
N ALA A 7 3.09 12.42 -8.63
CA ALA A 7 4.44 12.90 -8.90
C ALA A 7 4.45 13.97 -10.00
N GLN A 8 3.71 13.76 -11.10
CA GLN A 8 3.58 14.74 -12.18
C GLN A 8 2.94 16.03 -11.69
N ARG A 9 1.88 15.96 -10.89
CA ARG A 9 1.23 17.14 -10.30
C ARG A 9 2.20 17.96 -9.43
N ILE A 10 3.04 17.28 -8.65
CA ILE A 10 4.07 17.93 -7.81
C ILE A 10 5.12 18.60 -8.69
N CYS A 11 5.60 17.89 -9.72
CA CYS A 11 6.58 18.44 -10.66
C CYS A 11 6.02 19.67 -11.42
N ASP A 12 4.80 19.60 -11.93
CA ASP A 12 4.14 20.71 -12.65
C ASP A 12 4.01 21.95 -11.76
N ALA A 13 3.64 21.77 -10.49
CA ALA A 13 3.48 22.86 -9.53
C ALA A 13 4.81 23.56 -9.21
N ASN A 14 5.93 22.84 -9.27
CA ASN A 14 7.26 23.35 -8.95
C ASN A 14 8.12 23.66 -10.18
N GLY A 15 7.62 23.42 -11.40
CA GLY A 15 8.38 23.59 -12.63
C GLY A 15 9.51 22.60 -12.79
N TRP A 16 9.38 21.39 -12.22
CA TRP A 16 10.34 20.31 -12.32
C TRP A 16 10.02 19.36 -13.46
N GLU A 17 11.03 18.64 -13.94
CA GLU A 17 10.87 17.55 -14.89
C GLU A 17 10.79 16.22 -14.14
N LEU A 18 9.80 15.40 -14.47
CA LEU A 18 9.61 14.08 -13.85
C LEU A 18 10.44 13.02 -14.60
N GLU A 19 11.35 12.37 -13.88
CA GLU A 19 12.01 11.15 -14.32
C GLU A 19 11.55 9.97 -13.44
N VAL A 20 10.96 8.95 -14.06
CA VAL A 20 10.48 7.76 -13.34
C VAL A 20 11.53 6.66 -13.40
N VAL A 21 12.05 6.29 -12.23
CA VAL A 21 13.04 5.22 -12.04
C VAL A 21 12.37 4.03 -11.36
N SER A 22 12.30 2.89 -12.04
CA SER A 22 11.81 1.65 -11.44
C SER A 22 12.87 1.05 -10.52
N THR A 23 12.52 0.88 -9.25
CA THR A 23 13.43 0.41 -8.20
C THR A 23 12.75 -0.69 -7.38
N ALA A 24 13.50 -1.73 -7.02
CA ALA A 24 12.99 -2.77 -6.13
C ALA A 24 12.64 -2.19 -4.76
N TRP A 25 11.58 -2.72 -4.13
CA TRP A 25 11.05 -2.22 -2.85
C TRP A 25 12.15 -2.04 -1.78
N ASP A 26 12.94 -3.07 -1.52
CA ASP A 26 13.99 -3.05 -0.50
C ASP A 26 15.17 -2.11 -0.84
N SER A 27 15.23 -1.64 -2.10
CA SER A 27 16.28 -0.74 -2.57
C SER A 27 15.85 0.74 -2.55
N LEU A 28 14.60 1.07 -2.22
CA LEU A 28 14.09 2.45 -2.24
C LEU A 28 14.83 3.35 -1.24
N ILE A 29 14.93 2.95 0.02
CA ILE A 29 15.64 3.72 1.05
C ILE A 29 17.15 3.84 0.74
N PRO A 30 17.86 2.76 0.39
CA PRO A 30 19.24 2.86 -0.08
C PRO A 30 19.44 3.80 -1.27
N ALA A 31 18.51 3.81 -2.24
CA ALA A 31 18.58 4.68 -3.41
C ALA A 31 18.40 6.17 -3.06
N LEU A 32 17.52 6.49 -2.10
CA LEU A 32 17.39 7.83 -1.53
C LEU A 32 18.66 8.27 -0.81
N GLN A 33 19.20 7.40 0.05
CA GLN A 33 20.40 7.69 0.84
C GLN A 33 21.66 7.91 -0.01
N SER A 34 21.74 7.21 -1.16
CA SER A 34 22.84 7.39 -2.13
C SER A 34 22.64 8.55 -3.11
N GLY A 35 21.45 9.17 -3.12
CA GLY A 35 21.08 10.21 -4.09
C GLY A 35 20.87 9.69 -5.52
N THR A 36 20.60 8.39 -5.69
CA THR A 36 20.27 7.81 -6.99
C THR A 36 18.85 8.19 -7.42
N ILE A 37 17.95 8.40 -6.46
CA ILE A 37 16.63 8.99 -6.64
C ILE A 37 16.44 10.12 -5.64
N ASP A 38 15.62 11.11 -5.96
CA ASP A 38 15.30 12.24 -5.08
C ASP A 38 14.12 11.94 -4.16
N VAL A 39 13.12 11.23 -4.69
CA VAL A 39 11.86 10.90 -3.99
C VAL A 39 11.48 9.45 -4.27
N ALA A 40 11.04 8.73 -3.25
CA ALA A 40 10.40 7.43 -3.41
C ALA A 40 8.88 7.57 -3.19
N ILE A 41 8.10 7.23 -4.23
CA ILE A 41 6.63 7.24 -4.22
C ILE A 41 6.19 5.83 -4.61
N ALA A 42 5.81 5.03 -3.64
CA ALA A 42 5.60 3.59 -3.84
C ALA A 42 4.62 3.00 -2.81
N GLY A 43 3.62 3.74 -2.37
CA GLY A 43 2.67 3.24 -1.38
C GLY A 43 3.28 2.98 0.01
N GLN A 44 4.32 3.72 0.39
CA GLN A 44 5.02 3.49 1.66
C GLN A 44 4.24 4.04 2.85
N SER A 45 3.92 3.18 3.83
CA SER A 45 3.34 3.62 5.11
C SER A 45 4.32 4.51 5.89
N MET A 46 3.81 5.55 6.55
CA MET A 46 4.58 6.52 7.33
C MET A 46 4.89 5.98 8.74
N THR A 47 5.60 4.85 8.82
CA THR A 47 5.96 4.23 10.10
C THR A 47 7.12 4.95 10.80
N ALA A 48 7.15 4.90 12.14
CA ALA A 48 8.23 5.48 12.93
C ALA A 48 9.62 4.94 12.53
N ASP A 49 9.72 3.63 12.26
CA ASP A 49 10.98 2.99 11.84
C ASP A 49 11.46 3.51 10.49
N ARG A 50 10.54 3.74 9.56
CA ARG A 50 10.87 4.31 8.25
C ARG A 50 11.26 5.76 8.37
N MET A 51 10.51 6.56 9.15
CA MET A 51 10.82 7.96 9.43
C MET A 51 12.10 8.17 10.26
N ALA A 52 12.62 7.15 10.92
CA ALA A 52 13.95 7.20 11.51
C ALA A 52 15.08 7.22 10.45
N GLN A 53 14.83 6.65 9.26
CA GLN A 53 15.82 6.48 8.19
C GLN A 53 15.72 7.53 7.09
N VAL A 54 14.53 8.04 6.83
CA VAL A 54 14.20 9.03 5.79
C VAL A 54 13.26 10.08 6.36
N ASP A 55 13.09 11.20 5.65
CA ASP A 55 11.99 12.11 5.93
C ASP A 55 10.82 11.79 5.00
N MET A 56 9.58 11.98 5.47
CA MET A 56 8.40 11.63 4.69
C MET A 56 7.45 12.83 4.55
N ALA A 57 7.02 13.08 3.31
CA ALA A 57 5.98 14.04 2.97
C ALA A 57 4.62 13.35 2.92
N GLY A 58 3.57 14.10 3.17
CA GLY A 58 2.20 13.61 3.10
C GLY A 58 1.52 13.51 4.46
N PRO A 59 0.48 12.67 4.59
CA PRO A 59 0.11 11.59 3.67
C PRO A 59 -0.47 12.10 2.34
N TYR A 60 -0.32 11.29 1.29
CA TYR A 60 -0.94 11.53 -0.01
C TYR A 60 -2.03 10.51 -0.34
N TYR A 61 -2.19 9.52 0.49
CA TYR A 61 -3.24 8.54 0.47
C TYR A 61 -3.44 7.91 1.86
N TYR A 62 -4.67 7.45 2.13
CA TYR A 62 -5.01 6.66 3.32
C TYR A 62 -5.42 5.27 2.84
N ALA A 63 -4.62 4.26 3.14
CA ALA A 63 -4.83 2.89 2.68
C ALA A 63 -5.42 2.05 3.80
N ASP A 64 -6.71 1.71 3.70
CA ASP A 64 -7.28 0.68 4.55
C ASP A 64 -6.55 -0.65 4.36
N ILE A 65 -6.43 -1.40 5.45
CA ILE A 65 -5.88 -2.76 5.44
C ILE A 65 -7.03 -3.70 5.10
N VAL A 66 -6.84 -4.49 4.04
CA VAL A 66 -7.87 -5.41 3.55
C VAL A 66 -7.28 -6.78 3.27
N CYS A 67 -8.17 -7.78 3.15
CA CYS A 67 -7.80 -9.07 2.57
C CYS A 67 -8.41 -9.19 1.16
N LEU A 68 -7.75 -9.96 0.30
CA LEU A 68 -8.23 -10.32 -1.02
C LEU A 68 -8.33 -11.85 -1.10
N THR A 69 -9.48 -12.36 -1.56
CA THR A 69 -9.72 -13.80 -1.74
C THR A 69 -10.43 -14.04 -3.07
N THR A 70 -10.70 -15.29 -3.43
CA THR A 70 -11.48 -15.62 -4.62
C THR A 70 -12.96 -15.86 -4.28
N ALA A 71 -13.85 -15.63 -5.25
CA ALA A 71 -15.29 -15.82 -5.09
C ALA A 71 -15.68 -17.26 -4.71
N GLY A 72 -14.89 -18.23 -5.17
CA GLY A 72 -15.08 -19.66 -4.84
C GLY A 72 -14.48 -20.11 -3.52
N SER A 73 -13.78 -19.21 -2.81
CA SER A 73 -13.12 -19.52 -1.54
C SER A 73 -14.12 -19.73 -0.41
N ALA A 74 -13.80 -20.61 0.54
CA ALA A 74 -14.53 -20.74 1.79
C ALA A 74 -14.55 -19.45 2.62
N TYR A 75 -13.62 -18.55 2.34
CA TYR A 75 -13.43 -17.27 3.04
C TYR A 75 -14.14 -16.08 2.37
N ALA A 76 -14.79 -16.28 1.22
CA ALA A 76 -15.41 -15.20 0.44
C ALA A 76 -16.51 -14.40 1.20
N ALA A 77 -17.10 -15.00 2.25
CA ALA A 77 -18.14 -14.37 3.07
C ALA A 77 -17.64 -13.95 4.46
N ALA A 78 -16.32 -13.90 4.69
CA ALA A 78 -15.74 -13.51 5.97
C ALA A 78 -16.16 -12.08 6.35
N GLN A 79 -16.49 -11.88 7.64
CA GLN A 79 -16.90 -10.59 8.20
C GLN A 79 -15.84 -10.02 9.16
N GLY A 80 -14.76 -10.75 9.37
CA GLY A 80 -13.64 -10.35 10.21
C GLY A 80 -12.49 -11.33 10.13
N ILE A 81 -11.35 -10.97 10.75
CA ILE A 81 -10.13 -11.80 10.73
C ILE A 81 -10.33 -13.16 11.41
N ALA A 82 -11.28 -13.28 12.34
CA ALA A 82 -11.61 -14.56 12.99
C ALA A 82 -12.19 -15.57 11.99
N ASP A 83 -12.91 -15.13 10.98
CA ASP A 83 -13.50 -16.00 9.94
C ASP A 83 -12.46 -16.50 8.94
N LEU A 84 -11.24 -15.96 8.96
CA LEU A 84 -10.10 -16.37 8.14
C LEU A 84 -9.25 -17.46 8.82
N ALA A 85 -9.68 -17.94 9.99
CA ALA A 85 -8.94 -18.90 10.81
C ALA A 85 -8.48 -20.14 10.03
N GLY A 86 -7.22 -20.54 10.21
CA GLY A 86 -6.65 -21.73 9.59
C GLY A 86 -6.35 -21.66 8.11
N GLY A 87 -6.64 -20.53 7.45
CA GLY A 87 -6.42 -20.36 6.02
C GLY A 87 -4.94 -20.19 5.67
N ARG A 88 -4.57 -20.64 4.46
CA ARG A 88 -3.25 -20.39 3.88
C ARG A 88 -3.23 -18.95 3.37
N CYS A 89 -2.23 -18.17 3.79
CA CYS A 89 -2.18 -16.77 3.45
C CYS A 89 -0.76 -16.26 3.23
N THR A 90 -0.65 -15.14 2.56
CA THR A 90 0.60 -14.40 2.40
C THR A 90 0.33 -12.90 2.25
N ALA A 91 1.40 -12.13 2.24
CA ALA A 91 1.43 -10.72 1.90
C ALA A 91 2.77 -10.37 1.26
N GLN A 92 2.97 -9.12 0.86
CA GLN A 92 4.25 -8.69 0.32
C GLN A 92 5.30 -8.57 1.43
N SER A 93 6.54 -8.94 1.13
CA SER A 93 7.66 -8.86 2.07
C SER A 93 7.98 -7.43 2.48
N GLY A 94 8.43 -7.23 3.73
CA GLY A 94 8.79 -5.91 4.26
C GLY A 94 7.59 -4.98 4.46
N THR A 95 6.39 -5.52 4.60
CA THR A 95 5.16 -4.77 4.86
C THR A 95 4.55 -5.14 6.20
N ILE A 96 3.80 -4.20 6.78
CA ILE A 96 3.02 -4.43 8.00
C ILE A 96 1.98 -5.53 7.80
N TRP A 97 1.50 -5.74 6.58
CA TRP A 97 0.51 -6.78 6.29
C TRP A 97 1.06 -8.16 6.58
N TYR A 98 2.33 -8.41 6.22
CA TYR A 98 2.98 -9.68 6.48
C TYR A 98 3.41 -9.81 7.95
N ASP A 99 4.06 -8.76 8.49
CA ASP A 99 4.73 -8.84 9.80
C ASP A 99 3.78 -8.61 10.99
N THR A 100 2.71 -7.80 10.78
CA THR A 100 1.81 -7.38 11.86
C THR A 100 0.38 -7.90 11.68
N CYS A 101 -0.17 -7.89 10.45
CA CYS A 101 -1.58 -8.23 10.23
C CYS A 101 -1.81 -9.73 10.14
N LEU A 102 -1.06 -10.47 9.29
CA LEU A 102 -1.26 -11.91 9.16
C LEU A 102 -1.14 -12.69 10.48
N PRO A 103 -0.20 -12.38 11.40
CA PRO A 103 -0.12 -13.07 12.69
C PRO A 103 -1.32 -12.89 13.62
N GLN A 104 -2.20 -11.92 13.35
CA GLN A 104 -3.43 -11.72 14.14
C GLN A 104 -4.56 -12.68 13.74
N ILE A 105 -4.46 -13.31 12.57
CA ILE A 105 -5.47 -14.25 12.10
C ILE A 105 -5.28 -15.59 12.83
N PRO A 106 -6.32 -16.11 13.50
CA PRO A 106 -6.19 -17.32 14.28
C PRO A 106 -5.75 -18.53 13.44
N ASP A 107 -4.74 -19.24 13.91
CA ASP A 107 -4.21 -20.47 13.28
C ASP A 107 -3.83 -20.30 11.79
N ALA A 108 -3.53 -19.08 11.34
CA ALA A 108 -3.17 -18.80 9.97
C ALA A 108 -1.96 -19.60 9.50
N GLN A 109 -2.05 -20.18 8.31
CA GLN A 109 -0.95 -20.89 7.67
C GLN A 109 -0.17 -19.91 6.77
N ILE A 110 0.66 -19.07 7.40
CA ILE A 110 1.40 -18.01 6.70
C ILE A 110 2.46 -18.65 5.80
N GLN A 111 2.36 -18.40 4.50
CA GLN A 111 3.29 -18.87 3.47
C GLN A 111 4.42 -17.86 3.28
N THR A 112 5.44 -18.22 2.50
CA THR A 112 6.54 -17.30 2.17
C THR A 112 6.02 -16.00 1.57
N ALA A 113 6.53 -14.87 2.07
CA ALA A 113 6.17 -13.55 1.60
C ALA A 113 6.46 -13.38 0.11
N ALA A 114 5.59 -12.67 -0.60
CA ALA A 114 5.79 -12.36 -2.00
C ALA A 114 6.74 -11.17 -2.16
N GLU A 115 7.62 -11.18 -3.15
CA GLU A 115 8.54 -10.07 -3.40
C GLU A 115 7.85 -8.83 -3.99
N THR A 116 6.73 -9.04 -4.70
CA THR A 116 5.97 -7.96 -5.36
C THR A 116 4.46 -8.18 -5.20
N ALA A 117 3.68 -7.10 -5.31
CA ALA A 117 2.22 -7.18 -5.27
C ALA A 117 1.64 -8.06 -6.42
N PRO A 118 2.10 -7.98 -7.68
CA PRO A 118 1.66 -8.92 -8.72
C PRO A 118 1.96 -10.39 -8.40
N ALA A 119 3.13 -10.68 -7.82
CA ALA A 119 3.48 -12.05 -7.42
C ALA A 119 2.57 -12.55 -6.28
N MET A 120 2.20 -11.68 -5.34
CA MET A 120 1.25 -11.98 -4.28
C MET A 120 -0.15 -12.32 -4.84
N VAL A 121 -0.67 -11.50 -5.74
CA VAL A 121 -1.97 -11.74 -6.40
C VAL A 121 -1.94 -13.04 -7.21
N MET A 122 -0.83 -13.33 -7.91
CA MET A 122 -0.65 -14.58 -8.65
C MET A 122 -0.70 -15.81 -7.73
N GLN A 123 -0.14 -15.75 -6.52
CA GLN A 123 -0.24 -16.87 -5.55
C GLN A 123 -1.70 -17.15 -5.17
N LEU A 124 -2.53 -16.10 -5.03
CA LEU A 124 -3.96 -16.24 -4.77
C LEU A 124 -4.68 -16.85 -5.98
N GLN A 125 -4.47 -16.31 -7.18
CA GLN A 125 -5.12 -16.76 -8.41
C GLN A 125 -4.78 -18.22 -8.76
N THR A 126 -3.58 -18.68 -8.44
CA THR A 126 -3.16 -20.07 -8.65
C THR A 126 -3.59 -21.03 -7.54
N GLY A 127 -4.21 -20.53 -6.48
CA GLY A 127 -4.65 -21.34 -5.35
C GLY A 127 -3.51 -21.80 -4.42
N ALA A 128 -2.32 -21.20 -4.53
CA ALA A 128 -1.21 -21.45 -3.59
C ALA A 128 -1.57 -20.96 -2.17
N VAL A 129 -2.34 -19.88 -2.09
CA VAL A 129 -2.92 -19.35 -0.85
C VAL A 129 -4.43 -19.17 -0.99
N ASP A 130 -5.13 -19.08 0.11
CA ASP A 130 -6.58 -18.93 0.17
C ASP A 130 -7.00 -17.46 0.23
N PHE A 131 -6.13 -16.60 0.79
CA PHE A 131 -6.28 -15.15 0.80
C PHE A 131 -4.92 -14.47 0.96
N VAL A 132 -4.88 -13.18 0.64
CA VAL A 132 -3.72 -12.31 0.87
C VAL A 132 -4.15 -11.08 1.66
N CYS A 133 -3.21 -10.48 2.43
CA CYS A 133 -3.42 -9.21 3.12
C CYS A 133 -2.64 -8.10 2.39
N THR A 134 -3.29 -6.97 2.15
CA THR A 134 -2.71 -5.83 1.42
C THR A 134 -3.47 -4.54 1.73
N ASP A 135 -3.15 -3.46 1.03
CA ASP A 135 -3.91 -2.22 1.05
C ASP A 135 -5.12 -2.24 0.10
N LEU A 136 -6.11 -1.40 0.40
CA LEU A 136 -7.32 -1.29 -0.39
C LEU A 136 -7.08 -0.91 -1.87
N PRO A 137 -6.18 0.04 -2.21
CA PRO A 137 -5.89 0.34 -3.62
C PRO A 137 -5.37 -0.86 -4.40
N THR A 138 -4.40 -1.59 -3.85
CA THR A 138 -3.84 -2.79 -4.48
C THR A 138 -4.91 -3.86 -4.68
N ALA A 139 -5.73 -4.12 -3.66
CA ALA A 139 -6.82 -5.10 -3.74
C ALA A 139 -7.89 -4.69 -4.76
N THR A 140 -8.30 -3.41 -4.77
CA THR A 140 -9.29 -2.87 -5.70
C THR A 140 -8.79 -2.95 -7.15
N ALA A 141 -7.53 -2.60 -7.37
CA ALA A 141 -6.91 -2.69 -8.69
C ALA A 141 -6.86 -4.15 -9.21
N ALA A 142 -6.51 -5.10 -8.34
CA ALA A 142 -6.52 -6.52 -8.68
C ALA A 142 -7.94 -7.01 -9.02
N ALA A 143 -8.94 -6.68 -8.20
CA ALA A 143 -10.34 -7.06 -8.41
C ALA A 143 -10.98 -6.40 -9.63
N ALA A 144 -10.51 -5.21 -10.02
CA ALA A 144 -10.96 -4.55 -11.26
C ALA A 144 -10.53 -5.33 -12.53
N ASN A 145 -9.38 -6.00 -12.46
CA ASN A 145 -8.83 -6.80 -13.56
C ASN A 145 -9.27 -8.28 -13.55
N ASP A 146 -9.75 -8.77 -12.41
CA ASP A 146 -10.19 -10.15 -12.24
C ASP A 146 -11.45 -10.21 -11.38
N SER A 147 -12.59 -10.44 -12.02
CA SER A 147 -13.91 -10.49 -11.37
C SER A 147 -14.10 -11.67 -10.41
N ASP A 148 -13.18 -12.64 -10.40
CA ASP A 148 -13.19 -13.74 -9.42
C ASP A 148 -12.54 -13.32 -8.08
N LEU A 149 -11.89 -12.17 -8.03
CA LEU A 149 -11.31 -11.65 -6.81
C LEU A 149 -12.30 -10.81 -6.00
N ILE A 150 -12.35 -11.06 -4.70
CA ILE A 150 -13.22 -10.38 -3.73
C ILE A 150 -12.38 -9.67 -2.68
N VAL A 151 -12.66 -8.37 -2.50
CA VAL A 151 -12.06 -7.56 -1.43
C VAL A 151 -12.86 -7.75 -0.15
N LEU A 152 -12.17 -8.17 0.91
CA LEU A 152 -12.69 -8.28 2.27
C LEU A 152 -12.17 -7.09 3.08
N ASN A 153 -13.00 -6.08 3.28
CA ASN A 153 -12.67 -4.89 4.06
C ASN A 153 -13.37 -4.96 5.42
N PHE A 154 -12.59 -5.10 6.48
CA PHE A 154 -13.07 -5.15 7.86
C PHE A 154 -12.89 -3.82 8.59
N ALA A 155 -12.38 -2.78 7.91
CA ALA A 155 -12.07 -1.49 8.53
C ALA A 155 -13.28 -0.90 9.29
N GLY A 156 -13.04 -0.52 10.53
CA GLY A 156 -14.05 0.05 11.39
C GLY A 156 -15.09 -0.92 11.97
N THR A 157 -14.89 -2.23 11.80
CA THR A 157 -15.71 -3.28 12.43
C THR A 157 -14.99 -3.91 13.62
N ASP A 158 -15.72 -4.63 14.49
CA ASP A 158 -15.14 -5.40 15.59
C ASP A 158 -14.25 -6.56 15.09
N GLY A 159 -14.36 -6.94 13.83
CA GLY A 159 -13.58 -8.00 13.19
C GLY A 159 -12.30 -7.53 12.49
N ASP A 160 -11.93 -6.27 12.64
CA ASP A 160 -10.77 -5.67 12.01
C ASP A 160 -9.45 -6.03 12.70
N PHE A 161 -8.34 -5.80 12.00
CA PHE A 161 -6.99 -5.88 12.57
C PHE A 161 -6.82 -4.88 13.70
N GLN A 162 -6.12 -5.30 14.75
CA GLN A 162 -5.94 -4.52 15.97
C GLN A 162 -4.54 -3.88 16.01
N PHE A 163 -4.48 -2.66 16.54
CA PHE A 163 -3.26 -1.94 16.84
C PHE A 163 -3.29 -1.46 18.28
N ALA A 164 -2.14 -1.17 18.88
CA ALA A 164 -2.06 -0.77 20.27
C ALA A 164 -2.69 0.60 20.53
N SER A 165 -2.76 1.47 19.50
CA SER A 165 -3.42 2.76 19.56
C SER A 165 -3.94 3.20 18.19
N GLU A 166 -4.79 4.25 18.17
CA GLU A 166 -5.24 4.89 16.94
C GLU A 166 -4.07 5.57 16.19
N GLU A 167 -3.07 6.07 16.92
CA GLU A 167 -1.85 6.64 16.34
C GLU A 167 -1.03 5.57 15.62
N GLU A 168 -0.84 4.40 16.21
CA GLU A 168 -0.14 3.29 15.57
C GLU A 168 -0.90 2.82 14.32
N ARG A 169 -2.22 2.73 14.39
CA ARG A 169 -3.04 2.44 13.21
C ARG A 169 -2.84 3.50 12.13
N ALA A 170 -2.89 4.78 12.49
CA ALA A 170 -2.71 5.89 11.56
C ALA A 170 -1.34 5.85 10.86
N GLU A 171 -0.26 5.58 11.60
CA GLU A 171 1.08 5.40 11.01
C GLU A 171 1.11 4.31 9.94
N ASN A 172 0.32 3.27 10.09
CA ASN A 172 0.30 2.14 9.16
C ASN A 172 -0.59 2.36 7.93
N VAL A 173 -1.65 3.17 8.03
CA VAL A 173 -2.57 3.46 6.92
C VAL A 173 -2.24 4.77 6.20
N ASN A 174 -1.50 5.68 6.82
CA ASN A 174 -1.01 6.90 6.19
C ASN A 174 0.10 6.57 5.20
N ILE A 175 -0.12 6.88 3.94
CA ILE A 175 0.83 6.62 2.86
C ILE A 175 1.55 7.91 2.50
N GLY A 176 2.88 7.89 2.59
CA GLY A 176 3.73 9.05 2.35
C GLY A 176 4.77 8.85 1.26
N MET A 177 5.44 9.93 0.92
CA MET A 177 6.56 9.97 -0.03
C MET A 177 7.85 10.14 0.76
N SER A 178 8.84 9.29 0.50
CA SER A 178 10.13 9.36 1.20
C SER A 178 11.13 10.22 0.43
N VAL A 179 11.87 11.04 1.17
CA VAL A 179 13.04 11.80 0.69
C VAL A 179 14.23 11.50 1.59
N ALA A 180 15.45 11.75 1.10
CA ALA A 180 16.64 11.58 1.93
C ALA A 180 16.56 12.48 3.17
N LYS A 181 17.08 11.97 4.29
CA LYS A 181 17.08 12.69 5.57
C LYS A 181 17.72 14.07 5.44
N GLY A 182 17.02 15.11 5.91
CA GLY A 182 17.48 16.50 5.85
C GLY A 182 17.22 17.23 4.53
N SER A 183 16.51 16.62 3.58
CA SER A 183 16.10 17.28 2.31
C SER A 183 14.90 18.22 2.52
N THR A 184 15.05 19.20 3.39
CA THR A 184 13.96 20.05 3.89
C THR A 184 13.27 20.84 2.77
N GLU A 185 14.03 21.43 1.86
CA GLU A 185 13.44 22.23 0.74
C GLU A 185 12.56 21.37 -0.17
N LEU A 186 12.99 20.14 -0.48
CA LEU A 186 12.23 19.19 -1.28
C LEU A 186 10.98 18.73 -0.53
N LEU A 187 11.13 18.39 0.75
CA LEU A 187 10.03 17.99 1.63
C LEU A 187 8.94 19.07 1.71
N ASP A 188 9.34 20.32 1.96
CA ASP A 188 8.43 21.46 2.08
C ASP A 188 7.71 21.74 0.75
N ALA A 189 8.41 21.65 -0.38
CA ALA A 189 7.81 21.84 -1.69
C ALA A 189 6.77 20.76 -2.03
N ILE A 190 7.04 19.51 -1.68
CA ILE A 190 6.08 18.41 -1.84
C ILE A 190 4.86 18.64 -0.95
N ASN A 191 5.07 18.90 0.35
CA ASN A 191 3.98 19.12 1.29
C ASN A 191 3.10 20.32 0.91
N ALA A 192 3.68 21.40 0.41
CA ALA A 192 2.92 22.56 -0.05
C ALA A 192 1.91 22.22 -1.16
N VAL A 193 2.23 21.26 -2.03
CA VAL A 193 1.30 20.78 -3.06
C VAL A 193 0.24 19.87 -2.44
N LEU A 194 0.63 18.92 -1.58
CA LEU A 194 -0.28 17.98 -0.95
C LEU A 194 -1.29 18.68 -0.03
N ASP A 195 -0.86 19.67 0.74
CA ASP A 195 -1.71 20.45 1.64
C ASP A 195 -2.76 21.29 0.89
N GLY A 196 -2.50 21.60 -0.37
CA GLY A 196 -3.45 22.27 -1.26
C GLY A 196 -4.48 21.34 -1.91
N MET A 197 -4.35 20.04 -1.71
CA MET A 197 -5.26 19.02 -2.28
C MET A 197 -6.32 18.61 -1.26
N THR A 198 -7.55 18.40 -1.75
CA THR A 198 -8.66 17.87 -0.97
C THR A 198 -8.73 16.35 -1.04
N ALA A 199 -9.50 15.72 -0.17
CA ALA A 199 -9.79 14.28 -0.24
C ALA A 199 -10.40 13.89 -1.61
N ASP A 200 -11.25 14.75 -2.18
CA ASP A 200 -11.85 14.53 -3.49
C ASP A 200 -10.81 14.59 -4.62
N ASP A 201 -9.77 15.44 -4.50
CA ASP A 201 -8.67 15.48 -5.46
C ASP A 201 -7.89 14.15 -5.47
N PHE A 202 -7.57 13.61 -4.29
CA PHE A 202 -6.89 12.32 -4.18
C PHE A 202 -7.73 11.16 -4.71
N ASN A 203 -9.01 11.10 -4.37
CA ASN A 203 -9.93 10.09 -4.86
C ASN A 203 -10.08 10.16 -6.39
N THR A 204 -10.23 11.37 -6.94
CA THR A 204 -10.32 11.57 -8.40
C THR A 204 -9.07 11.07 -9.13
N LEU A 205 -7.88 11.33 -8.59
CA LEU A 205 -6.63 10.81 -9.17
C LEU A 205 -6.56 9.29 -9.08
N MET A 206 -7.03 8.70 -7.99
CA MET A 206 -7.06 7.24 -7.82
C MET A 206 -8.01 6.59 -8.84
N ASP A 207 -9.22 7.12 -9.00
CA ASP A 207 -10.20 6.62 -9.96
C ASP A 207 -9.66 6.71 -11.41
N GLN A 208 -8.99 7.81 -11.75
CA GLN A 208 -8.33 7.97 -13.04
C GLN A 208 -7.19 6.95 -13.23
N ALA A 209 -6.40 6.70 -12.20
CA ALA A 209 -5.31 5.73 -12.25
C ALA A 209 -5.82 4.31 -12.47
N ILE A 210 -6.89 3.92 -11.78
CA ILE A 210 -7.54 2.60 -11.95
C ILE A 210 -8.12 2.48 -13.36
N ALA A 211 -8.78 3.53 -13.89
CA ALA A 211 -9.40 3.50 -15.22
C ALA A 211 -8.41 3.33 -16.38
N VAL A 212 -7.15 3.70 -16.19
CA VAL A 212 -6.09 3.59 -17.23
C VAL A 212 -5.09 2.46 -16.94
N GLN A 213 -5.38 1.62 -15.95
CA GLN A 213 -4.50 0.51 -15.60
C GLN A 213 -4.46 -0.49 -16.76
N PRO A 214 -3.29 -0.96 -17.21
CA PRO A 214 -3.20 -2.02 -18.22
C PRO A 214 -3.86 -3.31 -17.69
N GLU A 215 -4.57 -3.98 -18.57
CA GLU A 215 -4.99 -5.37 -18.32
C GLU A 215 -3.71 -6.22 -18.18
N VAL A 216 -3.60 -6.97 -17.08
CA VAL A 216 -2.45 -7.84 -16.77
C VAL A 216 -2.75 -9.23 -17.27
#